data_8f0e8be06fea1b028dbb25b941d48c35
#
_entry.id   8f0e8be06fea1b028dbb25b941d48c35
#
_cell.length_a   1.000
_cell.length_b   1.000
_cell.length_c   1.000
_cell.angle_alpha   90.00
_cell.angle_beta   90.00
_cell.angle_gamma   90.00
#
_symmetry.space_group_name_H-M   'P 1'
#
loop_
_entity.id
_entity.type
_entity.pdbx_description
1 polymer ?
#
loop_
_entity_poly.entity_id
_entity_poly.type
_entity_poly.pdbx_seq_one_letter_code
_entity_poly.pdbx_strand_id
1 'polypeptide(L)'
;MSYNNQLVKCIEEMREKMDAVTKKITKLEEEKKKTTENITNLTQQLSTIEDTLVKNITAKNKYAQTIQETEAAYMKILESSQTLLHVLKREQTKIGKKH
;
A
#
# COMPACT_ATOMS: atom_id res chain seq x y z
N MET A 1 -29.18 -11.89 65.99
CA MET A 1 -29.02 -11.63 65.22
C MET A 1 -28.98 -12.05 64.31
N SER A 2 -28.57 -12.15 63.91
CA SER A 2 -29.46 -12.41 63.36
C SER A 2 -29.24 -12.66 61.92
N TYR A 3 -29.84 -13.72 61.48
CA TYR A 3 -29.83 -14.12 60.05
C TYR A 3 -30.27 -12.99 59.14
N ASN A 4 -31.24 -12.17 59.58
CA ASN A 4 -31.71 -11.02 58.82
C ASN A 4 -30.61 -9.98 58.54
N ASN A 5 -29.80 -9.68 59.56
CA ASN A 5 -28.68 -8.76 59.37
C ASN A 5 -27.60 -9.31 58.47
N GLN A 6 -27.36 -10.63 58.57
CA GLN A 6 -26.41 -11.30 57.68
C GLN A 6 -26.89 -11.32 56.25
N LEU A 7 -28.19 -11.55 56.04
CA LEU A 7 -28.80 -11.51 54.72
C LEU A 7 -28.72 -10.14 54.08
N VAL A 8 -29.05 -9.10 54.84
CA VAL A 8 -28.95 -7.71 54.36
C VAL A 8 -27.52 -7.38 53.95
N LYS A 9 -26.55 -7.79 54.80
CA LYS A 9 -25.15 -7.55 54.50
C LYS A 9 -24.70 -8.25 53.20
N CYS A 10 -25.12 -9.51 53.02
CA CYS A 10 -24.83 -10.24 51.79
C CYS A 10 -25.43 -9.57 50.56
N ILE A 11 -26.66 -9.07 50.67
CA ILE A 11 -27.32 -8.36 49.56
C ILE A 11 -26.56 -7.08 49.22
N GLU A 12 -26.13 -6.32 50.21
CA GLU A 12 -25.36 -5.10 50.03
C GLU A 12 -24.01 -5.38 49.35
N GLU A 13 -23.32 -6.42 49.79
CA GLU A 13 -22.06 -6.84 49.20
C GLU A 13 -22.24 -7.24 47.73
N MET A 14 -23.32 -7.97 47.41
CA MET A 14 -23.63 -8.35 46.06
C MET A 14 -23.97 -7.16 45.20
N ARG A 15 -24.67 -6.18 45.72
CA ARG A 15 -24.98 -4.94 44.99
C ARG A 15 -23.71 -4.14 44.67
N GLU A 16 -22.79 -4.05 45.64
CA GLU A 16 -21.51 -3.40 45.42
C GLU A 16 -20.69 -4.09 44.33
N LYS A 17 -20.68 -5.41 44.33
CA LYS A 17 -20.00 -6.20 43.28
C LYS A 17 -20.67 -6.01 41.95
N MET A 18 -22.01 -6.00 41.93
CA MET A 18 -22.75 -5.74 40.67
C MET A 18 -22.42 -4.35 40.11
N ASP A 19 -22.39 -3.33 40.97
CA ASP A 19 -22.04 -1.98 40.55
C ASP A 19 -20.63 -1.91 40.00
N ALA A 20 -19.67 -2.58 40.61
CA ALA A 20 -18.30 -2.64 40.14
C ALA A 20 -18.20 -3.34 38.78
N VAL A 21 -18.94 -4.44 38.59
CA VAL A 21 -18.99 -5.15 37.31
C VAL A 21 -19.68 -4.29 36.27
N THR A 22 -20.75 -3.61 36.61
CA THR A 22 -21.46 -2.71 35.69
C THR A 22 -20.57 -1.60 35.19
N LYS A 23 -19.73 -1.03 36.04
CA LYS A 23 -18.75 -0.02 35.63
C LYS A 23 -17.71 -0.58 34.68
N LYS A 24 -17.26 -1.81 34.92
CA LYS A 24 -16.31 -2.50 34.03
C LYS A 24 -16.94 -2.75 32.68
N ILE A 25 -18.20 -3.18 32.64
CA ILE A 25 -18.94 -3.42 31.41
C ILE A 25 -19.05 -2.13 30.58
N THR A 26 -19.45 -1.04 31.21
CA THR A 26 -19.59 0.26 30.54
C THR A 26 -18.24 0.69 29.92
N LYS A 27 -17.17 0.54 30.67
CA LYS A 27 -15.84 0.89 30.20
C LYS A 27 -15.42 0.03 29.00
N LEU A 28 -15.67 -1.28 29.09
CA LEU A 28 -15.33 -2.21 28.01
C LEU A 28 -16.17 -1.95 26.77
N GLU A 29 -17.45 -1.63 26.91
CA GLU A 29 -18.31 -1.25 25.81
C GLU A 29 -17.80 -0.01 25.09
N GLU A 30 -17.32 0.98 25.84
CA GLU A 30 -16.74 2.18 25.26
C GLU A 30 -15.41 1.89 24.54
N GLU A 31 -14.56 1.08 25.14
CA GLU A 31 -13.32 0.63 24.49
C GLU A 31 -13.60 -0.13 23.22
N LYS A 32 -14.60 -1.01 23.24
CA LYS A 32 -15.04 -1.76 22.07
C LYS A 32 -15.50 -0.83 20.96
N LYS A 33 -16.26 0.18 21.29
CA LYS A 33 -16.77 1.17 20.32
C LYS A 33 -15.61 1.91 19.66
N LYS A 34 -14.66 2.40 20.43
CA LYS A 34 -13.46 3.10 19.91
C LYS A 34 -12.63 2.20 19.01
N THR A 35 -12.41 0.97 19.44
CA THR A 35 -11.64 0.00 18.67
C THR A 35 -12.32 -0.33 17.35
N THR A 36 -13.64 -0.49 17.37
CA THR A 36 -14.42 -0.75 16.15
C THR A 36 -14.33 0.42 15.18
N GLU A 37 -14.40 1.66 15.67
CA GLU A 37 -14.21 2.86 14.85
C GLU A 37 -12.81 2.91 14.25
N ASN A 38 -11.79 2.57 15.03
CA ASN A 38 -10.41 2.50 14.54
C ASN A 38 -10.23 1.45 13.44
N ILE A 39 -10.86 0.28 13.61
CA ILE A 39 -10.83 -0.78 12.60
C ILE A 39 -11.48 -0.30 11.30
N THR A 40 -12.62 0.38 11.40
CA THR A 40 -13.32 0.93 10.23
C THR A 40 -12.43 1.93 9.49
N ASN A 41 -11.80 2.84 10.23
CA ASN A 41 -10.91 3.84 9.64
C ASN A 41 -9.69 3.20 8.98
N LEU A 42 -9.07 2.22 9.64
CA LEU A 42 -7.91 1.52 9.10
C LEU A 42 -8.27 0.69 7.86
N THR A 43 -9.44 0.06 7.87
CA THR A 43 -9.94 -0.70 6.71
C THR A 43 -10.12 0.22 5.51
N GLN A 44 -10.65 1.42 5.74
CA GLN A 44 -10.85 2.42 4.69
C GLN A 44 -9.52 2.94 4.14
N GLN A 45 -8.56 3.21 5.04
CA GLN A 45 -7.20 3.61 4.65
C GLN A 45 -6.51 2.52 3.82
N LEU A 46 -6.65 1.27 4.23
CA LEU A 46 -6.08 0.14 3.51
C LEU A 46 -6.63 0.05 2.09
N SER A 47 -7.95 0.20 1.94
CA SER A 47 -8.59 0.20 0.62
C SER A 47 -8.04 1.29 -0.29
N THR A 48 -7.86 2.50 0.24
CA THR A 48 -7.28 3.63 -0.50
C THR A 48 -5.83 3.34 -0.91
N ILE A 49 -5.05 2.79 -0.01
CA ILE A 49 -3.65 2.42 -0.28
C ILE A 49 -3.58 1.35 -1.36
N GLU A 50 -4.43 0.33 -1.29
CA GLU A 50 -4.48 -0.73 -2.30
C GLU A 50 -4.82 -0.19 -3.68
N ASP A 51 -5.79 0.71 -3.77
CA ASP A 51 -6.18 1.35 -5.04
C ASP A 51 -5.02 2.17 -5.62
N THR A 52 -4.36 2.95 -4.79
CA THR A 52 -3.21 3.77 -5.21
C THR A 52 -2.05 2.88 -5.63
N LEU A 53 -1.81 1.80 -4.92
CA LEU A 53 -0.76 0.83 -5.23
C LEU A 53 -0.98 0.20 -6.61
N VAL A 54 -2.21 -0.23 -6.91
CA VAL A 54 -2.55 -0.80 -8.21
C VAL A 54 -2.30 0.22 -9.33
N LYS A 55 -2.73 1.46 -9.15
CA LYS A 55 -2.51 2.53 -10.14
C LYS A 55 -1.03 2.78 -10.38
N ASN A 56 -0.24 2.81 -9.32
CA ASN A 56 1.21 3.07 -9.42
C ASN A 56 1.95 1.90 -10.05
N ILE A 57 1.58 0.67 -9.73
CA ILE A 57 2.15 -0.52 -10.36
C ILE A 57 1.85 -0.53 -11.85
N THR A 58 0.61 -0.22 -12.23
CA THR A 58 0.20 -0.12 -13.64
C THR A 58 1.01 0.94 -14.38
N ALA A 59 1.17 2.12 -13.78
CA ALA A 59 1.97 3.19 -14.36
C ALA A 59 3.45 2.78 -14.51
N LYS A 60 4.01 2.17 -13.48
CA LYS A 60 5.39 1.66 -13.51
C LYS A 60 5.60 0.68 -14.67
N ASN A 61 4.66 -0.25 -14.85
CA ASN A 61 4.76 -1.25 -15.92
C ASN A 61 4.67 -0.61 -17.30
N LYS A 62 3.83 0.41 -17.47
CA LYS A 62 3.74 1.17 -18.72
C LYS A 62 5.04 1.92 -19.03
N TYR A 63 5.61 2.56 -18.02
CA TYR A 63 6.90 3.23 -18.17
C TYR A 63 8.00 2.25 -18.53
N ALA A 64 8.06 1.11 -17.86
CA ALA A 64 9.04 0.08 -18.14
C ALA A 64 8.94 -0.43 -19.58
N GLN A 65 7.73 -0.66 -20.06
CA GLN A 65 7.49 -1.07 -21.44
C GLN A 65 7.90 0.01 -22.43
N THR A 66 7.54 1.25 -22.18
CA THR A 66 7.90 2.39 -23.04
C THR A 66 9.41 2.58 -23.11
N ILE A 67 10.09 2.47 -21.96
CA ILE A 67 11.55 2.55 -21.91
C ILE A 67 12.19 1.46 -22.76
N GLN A 68 11.72 0.22 -22.61
CA GLN A 68 12.23 -0.92 -23.34
C GLN A 68 12.05 -0.76 -24.84
N GLU A 69 10.88 -0.31 -25.29
CA GLU A 69 10.58 -0.05 -26.69
C GLU A 69 11.42 1.10 -27.25
N THR A 70 11.60 2.14 -26.47
CA THR A 70 12.40 3.31 -26.86
C THR A 70 13.89 2.96 -26.96
N GLU A 71 14.39 2.17 -26.03
CA GLU A 71 15.77 1.67 -26.07
C GLU A 71 16.00 0.80 -27.29
N ALA A 72 15.05 -0.10 -27.62
CA ALA A 72 15.15 -0.94 -28.81
C ALA A 72 15.15 -0.11 -30.08
N ALA A 73 14.30 0.92 -30.18
CA ALA A 73 14.26 1.84 -31.31
C ALA A 73 15.55 2.63 -31.44
N TYR A 74 16.09 3.12 -30.31
CA TYR A 74 17.36 3.84 -30.28
C TYR A 74 18.50 2.96 -30.79
N MET A 75 18.57 1.70 -30.36
CA MET A 75 19.60 0.77 -30.83
C MET A 75 19.54 0.52 -32.35
N LYS A 76 18.34 0.43 -32.90
CA LYS A 76 18.17 0.29 -34.34
C LYS A 76 18.65 1.52 -35.10
N ILE A 77 18.37 2.70 -34.60
CA ILE A 77 18.85 3.98 -35.16
C ILE A 77 20.38 4.00 -35.12
N LEU A 78 20.97 3.62 -34.03
CA LEU A 78 22.41 3.59 -33.85
C LEU A 78 23.06 2.62 -34.83
N GLU A 79 22.54 1.41 -34.99
CA GLU A 79 23.03 0.42 -35.95
C GLU A 79 22.94 0.93 -37.39
N SER A 80 21.81 1.54 -37.75
CA SER A 80 21.62 2.13 -39.09
C SER A 80 22.61 3.26 -39.35
N SER A 81 22.86 4.11 -38.36
CA SER A 81 23.83 5.19 -38.45
C SER A 81 25.26 4.69 -38.62
N GLN A 82 25.62 3.63 -37.94
CA GLN A 82 26.94 3.01 -38.05
C GLN A 82 27.13 2.40 -39.42
N THR A 83 26.12 1.72 -39.94
CA THR A 83 26.13 1.13 -41.28
C THR A 83 26.27 2.21 -42.35
N LEU A 84 25.50 3.29 -42.25
CA LEU A 84 25.59 4.42 -43.19
C LEU A 84 26.97 5.06 -43.16
N LEU A 85 27.52 5.30 -41.98
CA LEU A 85 28.86 5.86 -41.87
C LEU A 85 29.92 4.98 -42.52
N HIS A 86 29.81 3.68 -42.31
CA HIS A 86 30.72 2.70 -42.93
C HIS A 86 30.67 2.75 -44.47
N VAL A 87 29.47 2.80 -45.04
CA VAL A 87 29.27 2.91 -46.48
C VAL A 87 29.85 4.22 -47.00
N LEU A 88 29.61 5.33 -46.38
CA LEU A 88 30.13 6.63 -46.78
C LEU A 88 31.65 6.67 -46.74
N LYS A 89 32.29 6.11 -45.73
CA LYS A 89 33.75 6.03 -45.65
C LYS A 89 34.32 5.18 -46.75
N ARG A 90 33.68 4.06 -47.09
CA ARG A 90 34.12 3.20 -48.21
C ARG A 90 34.02 3.90 -49.56
N GLU A 91 32.92 4.60 -49.83
CA GLU A 91 32.74 5.36 -51.04
C GLU A 91 33.73 6.51 -51.16
N GLN A 92 33.98 7.21 -50.06
CA GLN A 92 34.96 8.26 -50.00
C GLN A 92 36.38 7.77 -50.36
N THR A 93 36.74 6.60 -49.85
CA THR A 93 38.03 5.95 -50.18
C THR A 93 38.12 5.60 -51.64
N LYS A 94 37.06 5.05 -52.27
CA LYS A 94 37.01 4.75 -53.69
C LYS A 94 37.20 5.98 -54.55
N ILE A 95 36.55 7.08 -54.22
CA ILE A 95 36.68 8.35 -54.94
C ILE A 95 38.11 8.87 -54.84
N GLY A 96 38.71 8.82 -53.64
CA GLY A 96 40.08 9.26 -53.40
C GLY A 96 41.11 8.45 -54.24
N LYS A 97 40.89 7.16 -54.45
CA LYS A 97 41.79 6.30 -55.24
C LYS A 97 41.69 6.55 -56.77
N LYS A 98 40.58 7.07 -57.23
CA LYS A 98 40.39 7.37 -58.68
C LYS A 98 40.96 8.71 -59.08
N HIS A 99 41.22 9.53 -58.10
CA HIS A 99 41.77 10.86 -58.26
C HIS A 99 43.20 10.96 -57.73
#